data_db16a2b3b3475de65481dfac10d47189
#
_entry.id   db16a2b3b3475de65481dfac10d47189
#
_cell.length_a   1.000
_cell.length_b   1.000
_cell.length_c   1.000
_cell.angle_alpha   90.00
_cell.angle_beta   90.00
_cell.angle_gamma   90.00
#
_symmetry.space_group_name_H-M   'P 1'
#
loop_
_entity.id
_entity.type
_entity.pdbx_description
1 polymer ?
#
loop_
_entity_poly.entity_id
_entity_poly.type
_entity_poly.pdbx_seq_one_letter_code
_entity_poly.pdbx_strand_id
1 'polypeptide(L)'
;CYEVCCRGVELATLVFIQYETLEDGSKKEIPIKVVDTGYGLERIAWISQGTPTAYDACFAPVVDKLRELTGVEINEDIQGRNAQIAGMMDIEDIGDLKELRQQVADSLGLTLEDYLKAAEPMEAIYIIADHTRCLAFMIADGIIPSNVKEGYLARLVLRRTIRFMKELNMEESLADVMAIQLDFLSKFYPEIRDSEEHIMNIITLEEERYAATVKKGKSIVKRSIKRLKKEGKDEMPLDMLIDLYDAHGIPPETVVEMAGDNFTVNVPDNFFTQVAGAHEKDTSNKKSAFEVDFPETDLLFYKDFYQQEFEAEVLGLIEKDGDKCLIFDKTSFYPEGGGQPSDIGEVVIDGKSYEIKHAEKINNVVLHHIEGDI
;
A
#
# COMPACT_ATOMS: atom_id res chain seq x y z
N CYS A 1 8.82 -16.43 18.05
CA CYS A 1 9.53 -15.58 17.07
C CYS A 1 10.95 -15.33 17.54
N TYR A 2 11.84 -15.15 16.60
CA TYR A 2 13.18 -14.62 16.82
C TYR A 2 13.40 -13.47 15.86
N GLU A 3 14.06 -12.44 16.37
CA GLU A 3 14.45 -11.28 15.55
C GLU A 3 15.96 -11.27 15.40
N VAL A 4 16.42 -10.96 14.20
CA VAL A 4 17.82 -10.75 13.90
C VAL A 4 18.05 -9.24 13.86
N CYS A 5 18.69 -8.71 14.89
CA CYS A 5 18.91 -7.27 15.03
C CYS A 5 20.38 -6.91 14.89
N CYS A 6 20.66 -5.76 14.29
CA CYS A 6 21.96 -5.12 14.28
C CYS A 6 21.86 -3.72 14.86
N ARG A 7 22.51 -3.48 16.01
CA ARG A 7 22.49 -2.20 16.73
C ARG A 7 21.08 -1.65 16.99
N GLY A 8 20.10 -2.54 17.28
CA GLY A 8 18.70 -2.18 17.50
C GLY A 8 17.84 -2.16 16.24
N VAL A 9 18.41 -2.22 15.05
CA VAL A 9 17.63 -2.32 13.80
C VAL A 9 17.34 -3.78 13.52
N GLU A 10 16.05 -4.14 13.44
CA GLU A 10 15.60 -5.46 13.03
C GLU A 10 15.91 -5.68 11.54
N LEU A 11 16.60 -6.76 11.23
CA LEU A 11 16.95 -7.16 9.85
C LEU A 11 16.07 -8.28 9.32
N ALA A 12 15.63 -9.15 10.22
CA ALA A 12 14.81 -10.30 9.88
C ALA A 12 13.99 -10.76 11.07
N THR A 13 12.77 -11.22 10.80
CA THR A 13 11.92 -11.93 11.76
C THR A 13 11.80 -13.39 11.34
N LEU A 14 11.97 -14.28 12.30
CA LEU A 14 11.83 -15.73 12.15
C LEU A 14 10.63 -16.17 12.98
N VAL A 15 9.53 -16.54 12.34
CA VAL A 15 8.30 -16.98 12.99
C VAL A 15 8.19 -18.49 12.89
N PHE A 16 8.20 -19.18 14.02
CA PHE A 16 8.01 -20.63 14.11
C PHE A 16 6.52 -20.89 14.35
N ILE A 17 5.79 -21.25 13.29
CA ILE A 17 4.36 -21.52 13.36
C ILE A 17 4.18 -22.96 13.85
N GLN A 18 3.54 -23.11 15.02
CA GLN A 18 3.28 -24.40 15.66
C GLN A 18 1.79 -24.70 15.82
N TYR A 19 0.95 -23.67 15.78
CA TYR A 19 -0.47 -23.78 16.07
C TYR A 19 -1.30 -23.06 15.03
N GLU A 20 -2.43 -23.66 14.65
CA GLU A 20 -3.55 -22.98 13.99
C GLU A 20 -4.52 -22.46 15.06
N THR A 21 -5.14 -21.32 14.80
CA THR A 21 -6.22 -20.80 15.65
C THR A 21 -7.55 -21.24 15.03
N LEU A 22 -8.35 -22.00 15.77
CA LEU A 22 -9.67 -22.45 15.35
C LEU A 22 -10.72 -21.33 15.52
N GLU A 23 -11.89 -21.51 14.93
CA GLU A 23 -12.98 -20.51 14.98
C GLU A 23 -13.44 -20.16 16.40
N ASP A 24 -13.34 -21.09 17.33
CA ASP A 24 -13.64 -20.88 18.75
C ASP A 24 -12.53 -20.18 19.54
N GLY A 25 -11.46 -19.77 18.85
CA GLY A 25 -10.27 -19.14 19.45
C GLY A 25 -9.31 -20.12 20.13
N SER A 26 -9.61 -21.43 20.14
CA SER A 26 -8.69 -22.45 20.64
C SER A 26 -7.52 -22.66 19.68
N LYS A 27 -6.41 -23.21 20.19
CA LYS A 27 -5.21 -23.48 19.40
C LYS A 27 -4.98 -24.96 19.26
N LYS A 28 -4.77 -25.43 18.03
CA LYS A 28 -4.43 -26.80 17.71
C LYS A 28 -3.04 -26.86 17.11
N GLU A 29 -2.23 -27.80 17.56
CA GLU A 29 -0.89 -28.02 17.02
C GLU A 29 -0.97 -28.52 15.57
N ILE A 30 -0.26 -27.86 14.66
CA ILE A 30 -0.19 -28.27 13.26
C ILE A 30 0.81 -29.40 13.08
N PRO A 31 0.54 -30.39 12.21
CA PRO A 31 1.45 -31.53 11.98
C PRO A 31 2.73 -31.14 11.25
N ILE A 32 2.69 -30.06 10.49
CA ILE A 32 3.83 -29.54 9.71
C ILE A 32 4.48 -28.39 10.49
N LYS A 33 5.79 -28.46 10.69
CA LYS A 33 6.55 -27.38 11.31
C LYS A 33 6.93 -26.37 10.24
N VAL A 34 6.33 -25.19 10.31
CA VAL A 34 6.54 -24.10 9.37
C VAL A 34 7.43 -23.04 10.00
N VAL A 35 8.39 -22.55 9.22
CA VAL A 35 9.14 -21.35 9.56
C VAL A 35 8.80 -20.29 8.52
N ASP A 36 8.12 -19.25 8.96
CA ASP A 36 7.85 -18.06 8.15
C ASP A 36 8.90 -17.01 8.45
N THR A 37 9.56 -16.50 7.42
CA THR A 37 10.67 -15.56 7.59
C THR A 37 10.47 -14.32 6.74
N GLY A 38 10.62 -13.15 7.39
CA GLY A 38 10.67 -11.86 6.71
C GLY A 38 12.06 -11.27 6.82
N TYR A 39 12.65 -10.87 5.70
CA TYR A 39 13.93 -10.18 5.64
C TYR A 39 13.74 -8.77 5.11
N GLY A 40 14.22 -7.76 5.86
CA GLY A 40 14.25 -6.38 5.39
C GLY A 40 15.41 -6.17 4.45
N LEU A 41 15.22 -6.41 3.13
CA LEU A 41 16.29 -6.26 2.13
C LEU A 41 16.90 -4.87 2.16
N GLU A 42 16.08 -3.84 2.25
CA GLU A 42 16.52 -2.44 2.34
C GLU A 42 17.31 -2.17 3.62
N ARG A 43 16.91 -2.79 4.75
CA ARG A 43 17.64 -2.68 6.02
C ARG A 43 19.00 -3.37 5.94
N ILE A 44 19.07 -4.53 5.29
CA ILE A 44 20.33 -5.26 5.06
C ILE A 44 21.25 -4.44 4.15
N ALA A 45 20.72 -3.86 3.06
CA ALA A 45 21.46 -2.99 2.17
C ALA A 45 22.01 -1.76 2.91
N TRP A 46 21.18 -1.12 3.72
CA TRP A 46 21.55 0.02 4.54
C TRP A 46 22.74 -0.28 5.47
N ILE A 47 22.62 -1.33 6.28
CA ILE A 47 23.66 -1.70 7.25
C ILE A 47 24.94 -2.14 6.56
N SER A 48 24.83 -2.89 5.45
CA SER A 48 26.01 -3.36 4.71
C SER A 48 26.77 -2.21 4.01
N GLN A 49 26.09 -1.17 3.58
CA GLN A 49 26.68 0.00 2.94
C GLN A 49 27.10 1.08 3.95
N GLY A 50 26.51 1.09 5.15
CA GLY A 50 26.82 2.06 6.19
C GLY A 50 26.38 3.49 5.85
N THR A 51 25.36 3.66 5.01
CA THR A 51 24.81 4.96 4.65
C THR A 51 24.00 5.57 5.81
N PRO A 52 23.77 6.90 5.83
CA PRO A 52 23.00 7.55 6.89
C PRO A 52 21.58 6.98 7.04
N THR A 53 20.90 6.68 5.93
CA THR A 53 19.56 6.09 5.91
C THR A 53 19.44 4.94 4.92
N ALA A 54 18.38 4.12 5.05
CA ALA A 54 18.03 3.09 4.07
C ALA A 54 17.73 3.70 2.70
N TYR A 55 17.19 4.91 2.65
CA TYR A 55 16.89 5.60 1.41
C TYR A 55 18.17 5.98 0.64
N ASP A 56 19.21 6.41 1.35
CA ASP A 56 20.52 6.67 0.73
C ASP A 56 21.17 5.40 0.19
N ALA A 57 20.91 4.24 0.81
CA ALA A 57 21.40 2.96 0.32
C ALA A 57 20.65 2.47 -0.93
N CYS A 58 19.32 2.63 -0.96
CA CYS A 58 18.46 2.02 -1.98
C CYS A 58 18.16 2.95 -3.16
N PHE A 59 18.19 4.26 -2.96
CA PHE A 59 17.76 5.27 -3.93
C PHE A 59 18.79 6.34 -4.21
N ALA A 60 20.07 6.15 -3.82
CA ALA A 60 21.10 7.17 -3.88
C ALA A 60 21.07 8.06 -5.14
N PRO A 61 21.07 7.53 -6.39
CA PRO A 61 21.08 8.38 -7.58
C PRO A 61 19.83 9.27 -7.73
N VAL A 62 18.68 8.80 -7.24
CA VAL A 62 17.42 9.58 -7.28
C VAL A 62 17.41 10.63 -6.18
N VAL A 63 17.83 10.26 -4.97
CA VAL A 63 17.96 11.16 -3.82
C VAL A 63 18.95 12.29 -4.13
N ASP A 64 20.12 11.96 -4.69
CA ASP A 64 21.13 12.94 -5.06
C ASP A 64 20.60 13.92 -6.11
N LYS A 65 19.87 13.41 -7.11
CA LYS A 65 19.29 14.26 -8.16
C LYS A 65 18.20 15.18 -7.61
N LEU A 66 17.33 14.67 -6.73
CA LEU A 66 16.31 15.49 -6.06
C LEU A 66 16.94 16.58 -5.20
N ARG A 67 18.03 16.29 -4.49
CA ARG A 67 18.77 17.27 -3.71
C ARG A 67 19.39 18.35 -4.59
N GLU A 68 19.95 17.96 -5.73
CA GLU A 68 20.49 18.88 -6.73
C GLU A 68 19.43 19.87 -7.24
N LEU A 69 18.22 19.37 -7.54
CA LEU A 69 17.10 20.17 -8.03
C LEU A 69 16.52 21.11 -6.97
N THR A 70 16.47 20.66 -5.72
CA THR A 70 15.84 21.41 -4.62
C THR A 70 16.81 22.27 -3.82
N GLY A 71 18.12 22.00 -3.91
CA GLY A 71 19.13 22.65 -3.07
C GLY A 71 19.07 22.23 -1.59
N VAL A 72 18.36 21.15 -1.24
CA VAL A 72 18.26 20.67 0.13
C VAL A 72 19.57 20.01 0.55
N GLU A 73 20.12 20.47 1.66
CA GLU A 73 21.33 19.92 2.27
C GLU A 73 21.01 18.92 3.38
N ILE A 74 21.87 17.91 3.50
CA ILE A 74 21.76 16.92 4.58
C ILE A 74 22.28 17.54 5.89
N ASN A 75 21.50 17.39 6.96
CA ASN A 75 21.99 17.58 8.30
C ASN A 75 22.35 16.22 8.90
N GLU A 76 23.65 15.87 8.87
CA GLU A 76 24.15 14.55 9.30
C GLU A 76 23.88 14.27 10.78
N ASP A 77 23.89 15.29 11.65
CA ASP A 77 23.62 15.12 13.08
C ASP A 77 22.16 14.74 13.32
N ILE A 78 21.25 15.41 12.62
CA ILE A 78 19.80 15.09 12.69
C ILE A 78 19.54 13.70 12.12
N GLN A 79 20.10 13.36 10.95
CA GLN A 79 19.92 12.05 10.35
C GLN A 79 20.49 10.94 11.23
N GLY A 80 21.71 11.09 11.73
CA GLY A 80 22.33 10.13 12.61
C GLY A 80 21.53 9.91 13.90
N ARG A 81 20.96 10.98 14.44
CA ARG A 81 20.14 10.88 15.66
C ARG A 81 18.77 10.23 15.38
N ASN A 82 18.13 10.57 14.28
CA ASN A 82 16.90 9.92 13.82
C ASN A 82 17.11 8.41 13.64
N ALA A 83 18.19 8.02 12.98
CA ALA A 83 18.53 6.61 12.76
C ALA A 83 18.76 5.85 14.09
N GLN A 84 19.45 6.48 15.07
CA GLN A 84 19.65 5.87 16.38
C GLN A 84 18.34 5.65 17.13
N ILE A 85 17.44 6.63 17.10
CA ILE A 85 16.17 6.56 17.84
C ILE A 85 15.21 5.60 17.12
N ALA A 86 15.12 5.64 15.81
CA ALA A 86 14.30 4.69 15.03
C ALA A 86 14.69 3.22 15.28
N GLY A 87 15.99 2.94 15.51
CA GLY A 87 16.47 1.61 15.87
C GLY A 87 16.15 1.15 17.31
N MET A 88 15.72 2.08 18.17
CA MET A 88 15.40 1.78 19.58
C MET A 88 13.90 1.67 19.86
N MET A 89 13.05 1.93 18.87
CA MET A 89 11.62 2.03 19.06
C MET A 89 10.89 0.85 18.44
N ASP A 90 10.00 0.27 19.21
CA ASP A 90 8.99 -0.63 18.68
C ASP A 90 7.91 0.21 17.97
N ILE A 91 7.60 -0.13 16.72
CA ILE A 91 6.62 0.60 15.91
C ILE A 91 5.23 0.60 16.58
N GLU A 92 4.93 -0.42 17.37
CA GLU A 92 3.68 -0.54 18.12
C GLU A 92 3.59 0.42 19.31
N ASP A 93 4.74 0.88 19.83
CA ASP A 93 4.84 1.80 20.98
C ASP A 93 4.89 3.29 20.60
N ILE A 94 4.93 3.63 19.29
CA ILE A 94 4.93 5.03 18.82
C ILE A 94 3.52 5.61 18.98
N GLY A 95 3.19 6.06 20.16
CA GLY A 95 1.90 6.67 20.46
C GLY A 95 1.72 8.06 19.85
N ASP A 96 2.79 8.85 19.70
CA ASP A 96 2.78 10.21 19.16
C ASP A 96 4.09 10.55 18.46
N LEU A 97 4.05 10.65 17.12
CA LEU A 97 5.18 11.07 16.28
C LEU A 97 5.75 12.44 16.70
N LYS A 98 4.89 13.35 17.20
CA LYS A 98 5.31 14.67 17.67
C LYS A 98 6.16 14.57 18.93
N GLU A 99 5.82 13.68 19.84
CA GLU A 99 6.58 13.45 21.06
C GLU A 99 7.97 12.87 20.72
N LEU A 100 8.02 11.95 19.75
CA LEU A 100 9.28 11.41 19.24
C LEU A 100 10.17 12.51 18.64
N ARG A 101 9.63 13.33 17.77
CA ARG A 101 10.34 14.45 17.15
C ARG A 101 10.83 15.45 18.19
N GLN A 102 10.07 15.68 19.25
CA GLN A 102 10.49 16.51 20.37
C GLN A 102 11.70 15.89 21.12
N GLN A 103 11.67 14.59 21.37
CA GLN A 103 12.79 13.89 22.02
C GLN A 103 14.09 13.97 21.19
N VAL A 104 13.97 13.84 19.86
CA VAL A 104 15.11 14.00 18.97
C VAL A 104 15.65 15.44 19.06
N ALA A 105 14.78 16.45 18.94
CA ALA A 105 15.15 17.86 19.02
C ALA A 105 15.86 18.17 20.34
N ASP A 106 15.29 17.73 21.49
CA ASP A 106 15.86 17.93 22.82
C ASP A 106 17.25 17.30 22.94
N SER A 107 17.43 16.10 22.36
CA SER A 107 18.72 15.40 22.39
C SER A 107 19.82 16.10 21.60
N LEU A 108 19.45 16.92 20.65
CA LEU A 108 20.34 17.74 19.81
C LEU A 108 20.48 19.18 20.33
N GLY A 109 19.73 19.53 21.38
CA GLY A 109 19.68 20.90 21.90
C GLY A 109 18.99 21.89 20.97
N LEU A 110 18.08 21.40 20.12
CA LEU A 110 17.28 22.18 19.17
C LEU A 110 15.88 22.42 19.69
N THR A 111 15.23 23.49 19.24
CA THR A 111 13.77 23.59 19.36
C THR A 111 13.11 22.64 18.38
N LEU A 112 11.86 22.23 18.66
CA LEU A 112 11.09 21.38 17.71
C LEU A 112 10.95 22.07 16.35
N GLU A 113 10.76 23.38 16.33
CA GLU A 113 10.65 24.19 15.10
C GLU A 113 11.94 24.14 14.27
N ASP A 114 13.09 24.34 14.89
CA ASP A 114 14.40 24.30 14.21
C ASP A 114 14.70 22.89 13.70
N TYR A 115 14.36 21.87 14.48
CA TYR A 115 14.47 20.47 14.07
C TYR A 115 13.61 20.17 12.83
N LEU A 116 12.31 20.50 12.87
CA LEU A 116 11.38 20.25 11.77
C LEU A 116 11.81 20.99 10.50
N LYS A 117 12.22 22.25 10.63
CA LYS A 117 12.73 23.04 9.50
C LYS A 117 13.93 22.39 8.80
N ALA A 118 14.75 21.66 9.53
CA ALA A 118 15.90 20.98 8.97
C ALA A 118 15.61 19.54 8.52
N ALA A 119 14.70 18.83 9.18
CA ALA A 119 14.39 17.43 8.91
C ALA A 119 13.36 17.24 7.78
N GLU A 120 12.27 18.01 7.79
CA GLU A 120 11.14 17.82 6.86
C GLU A 120 11.52 17.92 5.36
N PRO A 121 12.43 18.80 4.92
CA PRO A 121 12.83 18.83 3.52
C PRO A 121 13.51 17.54 3.06
N MET A 122 14.33 16.92 3.90
CA MET A 122 14.96 15.64 3.58
C MET A 122 13.97 14.49 3.63
N GLU A 123 13.07 14.48 4.62
CA GLU A 123 11.96 13.51 4.67
C GLU A 123 11.12 13.56 3.37
N ALA A 124 10.84 14.78 2.88
CA ALA A 124 10.10 14.97 1.63
C ALA A 124 10.86 14.38 0.42
N ILE A 125 12.18 14.56 0.34
CA ILE A 125 13.00 13.95 -0.72
C ILE A 125 12.92 12.43 -0.69
N TYR A 126 13.07 11.83 0.49
CA TYR A 126 12.99 10.38 0.65
C TYR A 126 11.60 9.84 0.27
N ILE A 127 10.54 10.54 0.68
CA ILE A 127 9.17 10.19 0.31
C ILE A 127 8.98 10.25 -1.22
N ILE A 128 9.49 11.29 -1.89
CA ILE A 128 9.39 11.41 -3.34
C ILE A 128 10.11 10.25 -4.03
N ALA A 129 11.33 9.91 -3.58
CA ALA A 129 12.13 8.83 -4.15
C ALA A 129 11.44 7.46 -3.99
N ASP A 130 10.89 7.17 -2.80
CA ASP A 130 10.18 5.93 -2.51
C ASP A 130 8.85 5.84 -3.27
N HIS A 131 8.05 6.90 -3.23
CA HIS A 131 6.76 6.95 -3.91
C HIS A 131 6.89 6.80 -5.43
N THR A 132 7.87 7.44 -6.05
CA THR A 132 8.08 7.32 -7.50
C THR A 132 8.49 5.91 -7.91
N ARG A 133 9.29 5.21 -7.09
CA ARG A 133 9.56 3.78 -7.28
C ARG A 133 8.29 2.94 -7.17
N CYS A 134 7.52 3.15 -6.12
CA CYS A 134 6.24 2.45 -5.91
C CYS A 134 5.31 2.64 -7.12
N LEU A 135 5.12 3.89 -7.56
CA LEU A 135 4.26 4.21 -8.71
C LEU A 135 4.77 3.59 -10.02
N ALA A 136 6.09 3.58 -10.23
CA ALA A 136 6.68 2.99 -11.43
C ALA A 136 6.30 1.51 -11.57
N PHE A 137 6.46 0.71 -10.51
CA PHE A 137 6.08 -0.70 -10.53
C PHE A 137 4.57 -0.92 -10.56
N MET A 138 3.79 -0.21 -9.74
CA MET A 138 2.33 -0.34 -9.74
C MET A 138 1.75 -0.09 -11.14
N ILE A 139 2.19 0.96 -11.82
CA ILE A 139 1.68 1.29 -13.15
C ILE A 139 2.21 0.31 -14.21
N ALA A 140 3.48 -0.12 -14.10
CA ALA A 140 4.04 -1.17 -14.99
C ALA A 140 3.23 -2.46 -14.91
N ASP A 141 2.77 -2.84 -13.72
CA ASP A 141 1.91 -4.02 -13.47
C ASP A 141 0.43 -3.79 -13.83
N GLY A 142 0.10 -2.65 -14.46
CA GLY A 142 -1.23 -2.36 -14.99
C GLY A 142 -2.19 -1.67 -14.01
N ILE A 143 -1.73 -1.23 -12.84
CA ILE A 143 -2.57 -0.50 -11.90
C ILE A 143 -2.77 0.94 -12.37
N ILE A 144 -4.02 1.31 -12.65
CA ILE A 144 -4.39 2.65 -13.09
C ILE A 144 -4.94 3.43 -11.90
N PRO A 145 -4.43 4.66 -11.60
CA PRO A 145 -4.96 5.50 -10.53
C PRO A 145 -6.48 5.72 -10.65
N SER A 146 -7.21 5.31 -9.61
CA SER A 146 -8.69 5.34 -9.60
C SER A 146 -9.21 5.68 -8.20
N ASN A 147 -10.53 5.58 -7.99
CA ASN A 147 -11.14 5.77 -6.67
C ASN A 147 -11.44 4.45 -5.93
N VAL A 148 -11.00 3.31 -6.47
CA VAL A 148 -11.33 1.99 -5.94
C VAL A 148 -10.11 1.09 -5.88
N LYS A 149 -10.07 0.20 -4.91
CA LYS A 149 -9.07 -0.87 -4.73
C LYS A 149 -7.62 -0.35 -4.84
N GLU A 150 -6.77 -1.09 -5.55
CA GLU A 150 -5.34 -0.80 -5.74
C GLU A 150 -5.12 0.54 -6.47
N GLY A 151 -6.02 0.91 -7.39
CA GLY A 151 -5.95 2.19 -8.09
C GLY A 151 -6.18 3.40 -7.17
N TYR A 152 -6.92 3.23 -6.07
CA TYR A 152 -7.04 4.26 -5.03
C TYR A 152 -5.70 4.52 -4.34
N LEU A 153 -4.98 3.45 -3.98
CA LEU A 153 -3.66 3.57 -3.39
C LEU A 153 -2.67 4.28 -4.34
N ALA A 154 -2.64 3.88 -5.61
CA ALA A 154 -1.79 4.53 -6.61
C ALA A 154 -2.10 6.03 -6.73
N ARG A 155 -3.39 6.41 -6.76
CA ARG A 155 -3.81 7.81 -6.79
C ARG A 155 -3.43 8.58 -5.53
N LEU A 156 -3.57 7.96 -4.35
CA LEU A 156 -3.18 8.53 -3.07
C LEU A 156 -1.68 8.85 -3.06
N VAL A 157 -0.84 7.86 -3.38
CA VAL A 157 0.62 7.99 -3.43
C VAL A 157 1.04 9.07 -4.40
N LEU A 158 0.47 9.09 -5.62
CA LEU A 158 0.76 10.09 -6.65
C LEU A 158 0.46 11.51 -6.17
N ARG A 159 -0.72 11.75 -5.62
CA ARG A 159 -1.12 13.08 -5.14
C ARG A 159 -0.29 13.54 -3.95
N ARG A 160 0.06 12.62 -3.07
CA ARG A 160 0.94 12.88 -1.94
C ARG A 160 2.34 13.27 -2.42
N THR A 161 2.87 12.61 -3.44
CA THR A 161 4.16 12.96 -4.07
C THR A 161 4.15 14.39 -4.62
N ILE A 162 3.11 14.75 -5.40
CA ILE A 162 2.98 16.12 -5.94
C ILE A 162 2.93 17.17 -4.80
N ARG A 163 2.31 16.83 -3.67
CA ARG A 163 2.29 17.72 -2.51
C ARG A 163 3.69 17.97 -1.97
N PHE A 164 4.48 16.92 -1.73
CA PHE A 164 5.85 17.05 -1.24
C PHE A 164 6.74 17.81 -2.23
N MET A 165 6.57 17.60 -3.53
CA MET A 165 7.26 18.40 -4.54
C MET A 165 6.94 19.90 -4.42
N LYS A 166 5.68 20.26 -4.14
CA LYS A 166 5.27 21.65 -3.90
C LYS A 166 5.84 22.23 -2.61
N GLU A 167 5.87 21.44 -1.53
CA GLU A 167 6.48 21.85 -0.25
C GLU A 167 7.97 22.16 -0.42
N LEU A 168 8.65 21.42 -1.29
CA LEU A 168 10.05 21.69 -1.67
C LEU A 168 10.21 22.79 -2.71
N ASN A 169 9.13 23.42 -3.17
CA ASN A 169 9.09 24.42 -4.24
C ASN A 169 9.76 23.96 -5.55
N MET A 170 9.62 22.69 -5.89
CA MET A 170 10.15 22.14 -7.13
C MET A 170 9.41 22.73 -8.35
N GLU A 171 10.19 23.08 -9.38
CA GLU A 171 9.67 23.57 -10.65
C GLU A 171 9.36 22.42 -11.62
N GLU A 172 9.98 21.27 -11.43
CA GLU A 172 9.83 20.07 -12.22
C GLU A 172 8.42 19.47 -12.05
N SER A 173 7.92 18.83 -13.11
CA SER A 173 6.71 18.01 -13.05
C SER A 173 6.98 16.65 -12.39
N LEU A 174 5.95 15.97 -11.92
CA LEU A 174 6.09 14.59 -11.44
C LEU A 174 6.58 13.66 -12.57
N ALA A 175 6.22 13.95 -13.82
CA ALA A 175 6.73 13.21 -14.97
C ALA A 175 8.26 13.37 -15.12
N ASP A 176 8.83 14.55 -14.90
CA ASP A 176 10.28 14.74 -14.93
C ASP A 176 10.98 13.93 -13.83
N VAL A 177 10.44 13.93 -12.63
CA VAL A 177 10.97 13.12 -11.52
C VAL A 177 10.81 11.62 -11.80
N MET A 178 9.69 11.20 -12.38
CA MET A 178 9.49 9.83 -12.80
C MET A 178 10.51 9.38 -13.84
N ALA A 179 10.87 10.22 -14.79
CA ALA A 179 11.93 9.92 -15.78
C ALA A 179 13.27 9.62 -15.10
N ILE A 180 13.65 10.38 -14.06
CA ILE A 180 14.87 10.13 -13.26
C ILE A 180 14.78 8.74 -12.59
N GLN A 181 13.63 8.43 -12.00
CA GLN A 181 13.39 7.14 -11.35
C GLN A 181 13.48 5.97 -12.34
N LEU A 182 12.86 6.08 -13.52
CA LEU A 182 12.87 5.04 -14.55
C LEU A 182 14.28 4.83 -15.14
N ASP A 183 15.07 5.89 -15.29
CA ASP A 183 16.48 5.76 -15.72
C ASP A 183 17.31 4.97 -14.68
N PHE A 184 17.06 5.18 -13.41
CA PHE A 184 17.71 4.41 -12.35
C PHE A 184 17.24 2.96 -12.35
N LEU A 185 15.91 2.72 -12.32
CA LEU A 185 15.33 1.38 -12.20
C LEU A 185 15.67 0.47 -13.39
N SER A 186 15.69 1.01 -14.60
CA SER A 186 15.94 0.22 -15.81
C SER A 186 17.31 -0.44 -15.86
N LYS A 187 18.25 -0.04 -14.98
CA LYS A 187 19.57 -0.68 -14.85
C LYS A 187 19.47 -2.04 -14.16
N PHE A 188 18.44 -2.25 -13.35
CA PHE A 188 18.19 -3.47 -12.58
C PHE A 188 16.97 -4.25 -13.10
N TYR A 189 16.00 -3.54 -13.66
CA TYR A 189 14.72 -4.02 -14.17
C TYR A 189 14.54 -3.52 -15.62
N PRO A 190 15.24 -4.12 -16.59
CA PRO A 190 15.20 -3.65 -17.98
C PRO A 190 13.80 -3.66 -18.59
N GLU A 191 12.92 -4.56 -18.13
CA GLU A 191 11.52 -4.69 -18.55
C GLU A 191 10.68 -3.43 -18.24
N ILE A 192 11.10 -2.61 -17.30
CA ILE A 192 10.36 -1.37 -16.98
C ILE A 192 10.41 -0.36 -18.13
N ARG A 193 11.41 -0.48 -19.03
CA ARG A 193 11.50 0.34 -20.24
C ARG A 193 10.36 0.06 -21.22
N ASP A 194 9.86 -1.17 -21.27
CA ASP A 194 8.75 -1.54 -22.15
C ASP A 194 7.45 -0.83 -21.73
N SER A 195 7.36 -0.47 -20.45
CA SER A 195 6.21 0.23 -19.87
C SER A 195 6.43 1.76 -19.73
N GLU A 196 7.59 2.30 -20.08
CA GLU A 196 7.96 3.70 -19.83
C GLU A 196 6.95 4.70 -20.42
N GLU A 197 6.55 4.54 -21.69
CA GLU A 197 5.57 5.42 -22.34
C GLU A 197 4.22 5.36 -21.62
N HIS A 198 3.79 4.18 -21.22
CA HIS A 198 2.54 3.97 -20.48
C HIS A 198 2.59 4.66 -19.10
N ILE A 199 3.67 4.49 -18.36
CA ILE A 199 3.87 5.10 -17.04
C ILE A 199 3.83 6.63 -17.18
N MET A 200 4.59 7.20 -18.11
CA MET A 200 4.68 8.64 -18.31
C MET A 200 3.33 9.25 -18.70
N ASN A 201 2.56 8.59 -19.57
CA ASN A 201 1.24 9.04 -19.96
C ASN A 201 0.25 9.06 -18.79
N ILE A 202 0.25 8.02 -17.94
CA ILE A 202 -0.63 7.96 -16.75
C ILE A 202 -0.25 9.03 -15.74
N ILE A 203 1.04 9.20 -15.44
CA ILE A 203 1.53 10.21 -14.50
C ILE A 203 1.12 11.61 -14.97
N THR A 204 1.39 11.96 -16.22
CA THR A 204 1.04 13.28 -16.78
C THR A 204 -0.46 13.53 -16.70
N LEU A 205 -1.29 12.56 -17.10
CA LEU A 205 -2.73 12.69 -17.08
C LEU A 205 -3.28 12.88 -15.65
N GLU A 206 -2.77 12.14 -14.67
CA GLU A 206 -3.23 12.28 -13.28
C GLU A 206 -2.72 13.58 -12.64
N GLU A 207 -1.54 14.06 -13.01
CA GLU A 207 -1.04 15.37 -12.57
C GLU A 207 -1.93 16.51 -13.05
N GLU A 208 -2.33 16.50 -14.34
CA GLU A 208 -3.28 17.46 -14.89
C GLU A 208 -4.66 17.39 -14.20
N ARG A 209 -5.17 16.18 -13.98
CA ARG A 209 -6.44 15.95 -13.26
C ARG A 209 -6.38 16.45 -11.82
N TYR A 210 -5.26 16.23 -11.13
CA TYR A 210 -5.07 16.71 -9.78
C TYR A 210 -5.03 18.24 -9.73
N ALA A 211 -4.29 18.88 -10.61
CA ALA A 211 -4.24 20.35 -10.72
C ALA A 211 -5.64 20.94 -10.94
N ALA A 212 -6.44 20.33 -11.85
CA ALA A 212 -7.82 20.74 -12.08
C ALA A 212 -8.72 20.53 -10.83
N THR A 213 -8.52 19.42 -10.12
CA THR A 213 -9.26 19.10 -8.89
C THR A 213 -8.97 20.12 -7.79
N VAL A 214 -7.70 20.44 -7.53
CA VAL A 214 -7.30 21.45 -6.55
C VAL A 214 -7.88 22.82 -6.90
N LYS A 215 -7.84 23.21 -8.17
CA LYS A 215 -8.41 24.49 -8.63
C LYS A 215 -9.92 24.58 -8.37
N LYS A 216 -10.68 23.51 -8.67
CA LYS A 216 -12.12 23.43 -8.38
C LYS A 216 -12.40 23.33 -6.87
N GLY A 217 -11.59 22.58 -6.18
CA GLY A 217 -11.70 22.32 -4.73
C GLY A 217 -11.66 23.60 -3.90
N LYS A 218 -10.81 24.56 -4.29
CA LYS A 218 -10.72 25.86 -3.62
C LYS A 218 -12.09 26.54 -3.44
N SER A 219 -12.97 26.45 -4.41
CA SER A 219 -14.32 27.04 -4.33
C SER A 219 -15.27 26.24 -3.42
N ILE A 220 -15.10 24.93 -3.35
CA ILE A 220 -15.88 24.03 -2.48
C ILE A 220 -15.52 24.29 -1.03
N VAL A 221 -14.23 24.27 -0.70
CA VAL A 221 -13.72 24.53 0.65
C VAL A 221 -14.19 25.88 1.17
N LYS A 222 -14.05 26.95 0.37
CA LYS A 222 -14.55 28.29 0.75
C LYS A 222 -16.05 28.31 1.09
N ARG A 223 -16.85 27.58 0.32
CA ARG A 223 -18.30 27.47 0.57
C ARG A 223 -18.59 26.69 1.86
N SER A 224 -17.88 25.59 2.09
CA SER A 224 -18.02 24.78 3.29
C SER A 224 -17.67 25.55 4.55
N ILE A 225 -16.53 26.24 4.57
CA ILE A 225 -16.11 27.11 5.70
C ILE A 225 -17.15 28.21 5.93
N LYS A 226 -17.63 28.87 4.85
CA LYS A 226 -18.65 29.92 4.99
C LYS A 226 -19.98 29.39 5.57
N ARG A 227 -20.35 28.15 5.21
CA ARG A 227 -21.55 27.48 5.76
C ARG A 227 -21.36 27.20 7.26
N LEU A 228 -20.25 26.59 7.64
CA LEU A 228 -19.94 26.27 9.03
C LEU A 228 -19.90 27.52 9.92
N LYS A 229 -19.26 28.59 9.46
CA LYS A 229 -19.27 29.90 10.18
C LYS A 229 -20.68 30.47 10.36
N LYS A 230 -21.58 30.30 9.39
CA LYS A 230 -22.99 30.71 9.53
C LYS A 230 -23.76 29.87 10.54
N GLU A 231 -23.37 28.59 10.71
CA GLU A 231 -23.91 27.65 11.68
C GLU A 231 -23.31 27.88 13.09
N GLY A 232 -22.41 28.86 13.25
CA GLY A 232 -21.75 29.18 14.53
C GLY A 232 -20.62 28.19 14.87
N LYS A 233 -20.11 27.44 13.88
CA LYS A 233 -18.98 26.53 14.03
C LYS A 233 -17.72 27.25 13.59
N ASP A 234 -16.66 27.11 14.33
CA ASP A 234 -15.32 27.66 14.09
C ASP A 234 -14.27 26.56 13.76
N GLU A 235 -14.74 25.31 13.70
CA GLU A 235 -13.93 24.13 13.40
C GLU A 235 -14.56 23.27 12.30
N MET A 236 -13.70 22.65 11.47
CA MET A 236 -14.11 21.69 10.44
C MET A 236 -14.35 20.32 11.08
N PRO A 237 -15.57 19.75 10.97
CA PRO A 237 -15.81 18.36 11.37
C PRO A 237 -14.96 17.37 10.57
N LEU A 238 -14.44 16.35 11.24
CA LEU A 238 -13.56 15.36 10.61
C LEU A 238 -14.26 14.58 9.48
N ASP A 239 -15.53 14.23 9.65
CA ASP A 239 -16.35 13.58 8.63
C ASP A 239 -16.47 14.43 7.34
N MET A 240 -16.60 15.74 7.50
CA MET A 240 -16.60 16.66 6.36
C MET A 240 -15.21 16.77 5.71
N LEU A 241 -14.14 16.73 6.49
CA LEU A 241 -12.78 16.74 5.95
C LEU A 241 -12.51 15.46 5.15
N ILE A 242 -12.95 14.31 5.66
CA ILE A 242 -12.90 13.03 4.97
C ILE A 242 -13.71 13.08 3.66
N ASP A 243 -14.94 13.61 3.69
CA ASP A 243 -15.78 13.75 2.47
C ASP A 243 -15.14 14.67 1.43
N LEU A 244 -14.56 15.80 1.85
CA LEU A 244 -13.83 16.70 0.95
C LEU A 244 -12.65 15.99 0.26
N TYR A 245 -11.96 15.14 0.99
CA TYR A 245 -10.86 14.36 0.44
C TYR A 245 -11.36 13.24 -0.47
N ASP A 246 -12.30 12.43 0.00
CA ASP A 246 -12.76 11.21 -0.66
C ASP A 246 -13.65 11.49 -1.88
N ALA A 247 -14.74 12.24 -1.69
CA ALA A 247 -15.68 12.54 -2.77
C ALA A 247 -15.16 13.60 -3.76
N HIS A 248 -14.34 14.55 -3.28
CA HIS A 248 -13.88 15.68 -4.09
C HIS A 248 -12.38 15.67 -4.39
N GLY A 249 -11.63 14.76 -3.77
CA GLY A 249 -10.17 14.63 -3.94
C GLY A 249 -9.37 15.85 -3.45
N ILE A 250 -9.91 16.61 -2.50
CA ILE A 250 -9.29 17.82 -1.96
C ILE A 250 -8.41 17.43 -0.78
N PRO A 251 -7.08 17.61 -0.85
CA PRO A 251 -6.20 17.28 0.26
C PRO A 251 -6.53 18.08 1.52
N PRO A 252 -6.43 17.47 2.72
CA PRO A 252 -6.70 18.15 3.98
C PRO A 252 -5.82 19.39 4.17
N GLU A 253 -4.58 19.37 3.69
CA GLU A 253 -3.67 20.51 3.76
C GLU A 253 -4.17 21.70 2.93
N THR A 254 -4.80 21.44 1.79
CA THR A 254 -5.45 22.50 0.99
C THR A 254 -6.62 23.11 1.78
N VAL A 255 -7.32 22.32 2.59
CA VAL A 255 -8.39 22.81 3.46
C VAL A 255 -7.81 23.68 4.58
N VAL A 256 -6.71 23.26 5.20
CA VAL A 256 -5.97 24.02 6.23
C VAL A 256 -5.47 25.34 5.66
N GLU A 257 -4.76 25.33 4.51
CA GLU A 257 -4.27 26.54 3.84
C GLU A 257 -5.39 27.56 3.59
N MET A 258 -6.55 27.07 3.17
CA MET A 258 -7.69 27.92 2.84
C MET A 258 -8.50 28.40 4.05
N ALA A 259 -8.44 27.66 5.15
CA ALA A 259 -9.06 28.04 6.41
C ALA A 259 -8.38 29.26 7.03
N GLY A 260 -7.05 29.33 6.90
CA GLY A 260 -6.21 30.37 7.51
C GLY A 260 -6.40 30.42 9.03
N ASP A 261 -5.86 31.43 9.66
CA ASP A 261 -5.85 31.57 11.12
C ASP A 261 -7.25 31.76 11.76
N ASN A 262 -8.27 31.97 10.94
CA ASN A 262 -9.62 32.32 11.41
C ASN A 262 -10.61 31.15 11.45
N PHE A 263 -10.16 29.92 11.17
CA PHE A 263 -11.01 28.74 11.17
C PHE A 263 -10.16 27.49 11.40
N THR A 264 -10.53 26.70 12.39
CA THR A 264 -9.77 25.55 12.84
C THR A 264 -10.00 24.35 11.91
N VAL A 265 -8.92 23.71 11.47
CA VAL A 265 -8.96 22.43 10.77
C VAL A 265 -7.95 21.50 11.43
N ASN A 266 -8.45 20.55 12.20
CA ASN A 266 -7.62 19.53 12.84
C ASN A 266 -7.50 18.34 11.89
N VAL A 267 -6.27 18.06 11.40
CA VAL A 267 -5.96 16.89 10.59
C VAL A 267 -5.29 15.88 11.51
N PRO A 268 -5.93 14.74 11.82
CA PRO A 268 -5.31 13.70 12.64
C PRO A 268 -4.11 13.07 11.91
N ASP A 269 -3.08 12.66 12.64
CA ASP A 269 -1.89 12.00 12.06
C ASP A 269 -2.25 10.72 11.28
N ASN A 270 -3.28 10.01 11.73
CA ASN A 270 -3.81 8.81 11.07
C ASN A 270 -4.96 9.11 10.07
N PHE A 271 -5.08 10.35 9.58
CA PHE A 271 -6.17 10.75 8.66
C PHE A 271 -6.32 9.81 7.47
N PHE A 272 -5.23 9.51 6.78
CA PHE A 272 -5.25 8.65 5.59
C PHE A 272 -5.57 7.19 5.92
N THR A 273 -5.18 6.71 7.11
CA THR A 273 -5.58 5.40 7.61
C THR A 273 -7.08 5.34 7.89
N GLN A 274 -7.67 6.42 8.42
CA GLN A 274 -9.12 6.49 8.64
C GLN A 274 -9.91 6.51 7.33
N VAL A 275 -9.42 7.23 6.32
CA VAL A 275 -10.01 7.22 4.97
C VAL A 275 -9.94 5.82 4.36
N ALA A 276 -8.78 5.16 4.41
CA ALA A 276 -8.62 3.80 3.90
C ALA A 276 -9.54 2.81 4.62
N GLY A 277 -9.63 2.87 5.94
CA GLY A 277 -10.52 2.02 6.75
C GLY A 277 -12.02 2.27 6.50
N ALA A 278 -12.41 3.46 6.04
CA ALA A 278 -13.78 3.72 5.60
C ALA A 278 -14.09 2.97 4.29
N HIS A 279 -13.14 2.89 3.37
CA HIS A 279 -13.27 2.12 2.12
C HIS A 279 -13.27 0.61 2.35
N GLU A 280 -12.46 0.10 3.29
CA GLU A 280 -12.45 -1.32 3.64
C GLU A 280 -13.78 -1.78 4.23
N LYS A 281 -14.44 -0.96 5.04
CA LYS A 281 -15.78 -1.25 5.57
C LYS A 281 -16.84 -1.32 4.47
N ASP A 282 -16.75 -0.51 3.43
CA ASP A 282 -17.65 -0.58 2.27
C ASP A 282 -17.40 -1.82 1.41
N THR A 283 -16.15 -2.28 1.31
CA THR A 283 -15.82 -3.51 0.58
C THR A 283 -16.15 -4.77 1.39
N SER A 284 -16.02 -4.75 2.71
CA SER A 284 -16.39 -5.87 3.58
C SER A 284 -17.92 -6.09 3.65
N ASN A 285 -18.73 -5.05 3.44
CA ASN A 285 -20.19 -5.16 3.34
C ASN A 285 -20.69 -5.67 1.98
N LYS A 286 -19.81 -5.81 0.99
CA LYS A 286 -20.07 -6.52 -0.28
C LYS A 286 -19.50 -7.93 -0.28
N LYS A 287 -19.45 -8.63 0.88
CA LYS A 287 -19.38 -10.08 0.85
C LYS A 287 -20.63 -10.54 0.13
N SER A 288 -20.44 -11.09 -1.05
CA SER A 288 -21.49 -11.63 -1.88
C SER A 288 -22.37 -12.53 -1.03
N ALA A 289 -23.66 -12.25 -0.99
CA ALA A 289 -24.66 -13.13 -0.41
C ALA A 289 -24.90 -14.36 -1.33
N PHE A 290 -23.80 -14.91 -1.87
CA PHE A 290 -23.85 -16.13 -2.65
C PHE A 290 -23.65 -17.27 -1.66
N GLU A 291 -24.76 -17.88 -1.26
CA GLU A 291 -24.74 -19.07 -0.39
C GLU A 291 -24.42 -20.29 -1.26
N VAL A 292 -23.34 -20.96 -0.89
CA VAL A 292 -22.93 -22.24 -1.49
C VAL A 292 -23.25 -23.32 -0.48
N ASP A 293 -24.28 -24.13 -0.77
CA ASP A 293 -24.72 -25.23 0.10
C ASP A 293 -24.16 -26.57 -0.41
N PHE A 294 -22.85 -26.73 -0.23
CA PHE A 294 -22.11 -27.96 -0.56
C PHE A 294 -21.18 -28.32 0.60
N PRO A 295 -20.81 -29.62 0.73
CA PRO A 295 -19.77 -30.03 1.68
C PRO A 295 -18.44 -29.27 1.45
N GLU A 296 -17.66 -29.12 2.52
CA GLU A 296 -16.32 -28.53 2.44
C GLU A 296 -15.45 -29.31 1.46
N THR A 297 -14.70 -28.60 0.61
CA THR A 297 -13.74 -29.22 -0.34
C THR A 297 -12.47 -29.63 0.39
N ASP A 298 -12.06 -30.89 0.27
CA ASP A 298 -10.78 -31.36 0.79
C ASP A 298 -9.62 -30.81 -0.05
N LEU A 299 -8.74 -30.03 0.58
CA LEU A 299 -7.66 -29.31 -0.08
C LEU A 299 -6.39 -30.17 -0.13
N LEU A 300 -6.16 -30.84 -1.26
CA LEU A 300 -5.06 -31.79 -1.44
C LEU A 300 -3.69 -31.10 -1.45
N PHE A 301 -3.58 -29.86 -1.93
CA PHE A 301 -2.32 -29.12 -1.99
C PHE A 301 -1.71 -28.84 -0.60
N TYR A 302 -2.48 -28.93 0.50
CA TYR A 302 -1.92 -28.91 1.85
C TYR A 302 -1.34 -30.25 2.29
N LYS A 303 -1.69 -31.35 1.58
CA LYS A 303 -1.17 -32.69 1.86
C LYS A 303 0.05 -33.00 1.04
N ASP A 304 -0.02 -32.64 -0.26
CA ASP A 304 1.07 -32.77 -1.24
C ASP A 304 0.96 -31.64 -2.29
N PHE A 305 1.82 -30.61 -2.16
CA PHE A 305 1.83 -29.47 -3.08
C PHE A 305 2.53 -29.76 -4.43
N TYR A 306 3.07 -30.95 -4.62
CA TYR A 306 3.57 -31.41 -5.92
C TYR A 306 2.56 -32.26 -6.68
N GLN A 307 1.40 -32.56 -6.10
CA GLN A 307 0.36 -33.33 -6.74
C GLN A 307 -0.36 -32.51 -7.81
N GLN A 308 -0.03 -32.74 -9.08
CA GLN A 308 -0.61 -32.03 -10.23
C GLN A 308 -1.81 -32.76 -10.85
N GLU A 309 -1.93 -34.07 -10.62
CA GLU A 309 -3.04 -34.90 -11.15
C GLU A 309 -3.80 -35.56 -9.99
N PHE A 310 -5.12 -35.53 -10.05
CA PHE A 310 -5.97 -36.16 -9.05
C PHE A 310 -7.32 -36.55 -9.66
N GLU A 311 -7.99 -37.49 -9.02
CA GLU A 311 -9.40 -37.86 -9.33
C GLU A 311 -10.29 -37.31 -8.24
N ALA A 312 -11.43 -36.73 -8.62
CA ALA A 312 -12.42 -36.16 -7.71
C ALA A 312 -13.85 -36.49 -8.14
N GLU A 313 -14.77 -36.47 -7.21
CA GLU A 313 -16.19 -36.56 -7.48
C GLU A 313 -16.76 -35.16 -7.75
N VAL A 314 -17.57 -35.01 -8.82
CA VAL A 314 -18.29 -33.77 -9.11
C VAL A 314 -19.51 -33.73 -8.20
N LEU A 315 -19.53 -32.81 -7.24
CA LEU A 315 -20.63 -32.59 -6.33
C LEU A 315 -21.73 -31.71 -6.91
N GLY A 316 -21.36 -30.81 -7.82
CA GLY A 316 -22.33 -29.91 -8.46
C GLY A 316 -21.75 -29.02 -9.54
N LEU A 317 -22.68 -28.40 -10.27
CA LEU A 317 -22.44 -27.37 -11.24
C LEU A 317 -23.34 -26.19 -10.87
N ILE A 318 -22.76 -25.02 -10.68
CA ILE A 318 -23.46 -23.76 -10.38
C ILE A 318 -23.09 -22.68 -11.38
N GLU A 319 -23.87 -21.64 -11.44
CA GLU A 319 -23.56 -20.44 -12.22
C GLU A 319 -23.29 -19.27 -11.27
N LYS A 320 -22.16 -18.60 -11.45
CA LYS A 320 -21.79 -17.42 -10.68
C LYS A 320 -21.19 -16.36 -11.61
N ASP A 321 -21.71 -15.14 -11.53
CA ASP A 321 -21.29 -13.98 -12.32
C ASP A 321 -21.30 -14.21 -13.85
N GLY A 322 -22.07 -15.20 -14.33
CA GLY A 322 -22.17 -15.60 -15.73
C GLY A 322 -21.23 -16.74 -16.12
N ASP A 323 -20.38 -17.21 -15.24
CA ASP A 323 -19.49 -18.34 -15.44
C ASP A 323 -20.08 -19.62 -14.83
N LYS A 324 -19.83 -20.76 -15.48
CA LYS A 324 -20.13 -22.08 -14.91
C LYS A 324 -19.00 -22.52 -14.00
N CYS A 325 -19.35 -22.94 -12.80
CA CYS A 325 -18.41 -23.37 -11.78
C CYS A 325 -18.68 -24.82 -11.37
N LEU A 326 -17.67 -25.68 -11.48
CA LEU A 326 -17.69 -27.03 -10.94
C LEU A 326 -17.30 -27.03 -9.47
N ILE A 327 -17.94 -27.89 -8.72
CA ILE A 327 -17.64 -28.14 -7.31
C ILE A 327 -17.25 -29.61 -7.17
N PHE A 328 -16.07 -29.86 -6.56
CA PHE A 328 -15.52 -31.17 -6.30
C PHE A 328 -15.48 -31.49 -4.81
N ASP A 329 -15.46 -32.77 -4.46
CA ASP A 329 -15.25 -33.27 -3.09
C ASP A 329 -13.84 -32.91 -2.57
N LYS A 330 -12.86 -32.86 -3.46
CA LYS A 330 -11.46 -32.53 -3.17
C LYS A 330 -10.81 -31.86 -4.37
N THR A 331 -9.71 -31.10 -4.14
CA THR A 331 -9.01 -30.41 -5.21
C THR A 331 -7.52 -30.21 -4.90
N SER A 332 -6.67 -30.31 -5.93
CA SER A 332 -5.29 -29.80 -5.89
C SER A 332 -5.18 -28.36 -6.41
N PHE A 333 -6.21 -27.78 -7.00
CA PHE A 333 -6.20 -26.39 -7.43
C PHE A 333 -6.18 -25.45 -6.22
N TYR A 334 -5.16 -24.60 -6.14
CA TYR A 334 -5.09 -23.53 -5.17
C TYR A 334 -6.12 -22.45 -5.54
N PRO A 335 -7.08 -22.12 -4.69
CA PRO A 335 -8.01 -21.03 -4.94
C PRO A 335 -7.34 -19.67 -4.69
N GLU A 336 -7.75 -18.64 -5.45
CA GLU A 336 -7.24 -17.29 -5.23
C GLU A 336 -7.37 -16.86 -3.76
N GLY A 337 -6.26 -16.41 -3.19
CA GLY A 337 -6.26 -15.98 -1.80
C GLY A 337 -4.93 -15.37 -1.37
N GLY A 338 -4.98 -14.43 -0.41
CA GLY A 338 -3.78 -13.80 0.14
C GLY A 338 -2.90 -13.07 -0.87
N GLY A 339 -3.47 -12.62 -2.02
CA GLY A 339 -2.73 -11.98 -3.10
C GLY A 339 -2.05 -12.97 -4.06
N GLN A 340 -2.19 -14.28 -3.84
CA GLN A 340 -1.73 -15.30 -4.77
C GLN A 340 -2.84 -15.60 -5.78
N PRO A 341 -2.55 -15.60 -7.11
CA PRO A 341 -3.52 -16.01 -8.12
C PRO A 341 -3.88 -17.49 -7.97
N SER A 342 -5.08 -17.86 -8.44
CA SER A 342 -5.51 -19.26 -8.45
C SER A 342 -4.70 -20.10 -9.43
N ASP A 343 -4.66 -21.41 -9.16
CA ASP A 343 -4.22 -22.35 -10.17
C ASP A 343 -5.20 -22.41 -11.35
N ILE A 344 -4.64 -22.78 -12.52
CA ILE A 344 -5.36 -23.05 -13.76
C ILE A 344 -5.03 -24.47 -14.24
N GLY A 345 -5.91 -25.08 -15.03
CA GLY A 345 -5.66 -26.42 -15.55
C GLY A 345 -6.82 -26.99 -16.33
N GLU A 346 -6.92 -28.29 -16.36
CA GLU A 346 -7.97 -29.02 -17.10
C GLU A 346 -8.69 -30.03 -16.21
N VAL A 347 -9.96 -30.24 -16.49
CA VAL A 347 -10.74 -31.35 -15.93
C VAL A 347 -11.32 -32.19 -17.07
N VAL A 348 -11.25 -33.50 -16.94
CA VAL A 348 -11.84 -34.45 -17.88
C VAL A 348 -13.07 -35.08 -17.26
N ILE A 349 -14.26 -34.85 -17.88
CA ILE A 349 -15.54 -35.41 -17.44
C ILE A 349 -16.15 -36.17 -18.63
N ASP A 350 -16.46 -37.45 -18.45
CA ASP A 350 -17.03 -38.32 -19.48
C ASP A 350 -16.24 -38.31 -20.78
N GLY A 351 -14.89 -38.19 -20.70
CA GLY A 351 -13.97 -38.19 -21.83
C GLY A 351 -13.88 -36.85 -22.58
N LYS A 352 -14.51 -35.79 -22.11
CA LYS A 352 -14.36 -34.43 -22.60
C LYS A 352 -13.49 -33.61 -21.65
N SER A 353 -12.56 -32.81 -22.21
CA SER A 353 -11.73 -31.87 -21.47
C SER A 353 -12.38 -30.50 -21.40
N TYR A 354 -12.31 -29.87 -20.24
CA TYR A 354 -12.75 -28.52 -19.97
C TYR A 354 -11.62 -27.75 -19.27
N GLU A 355 -11.36 -26.54 -19.69
CA GLU A 355 -10.35 -25.68 -19.09
C GLU A 355 -10.88 -25.05 -17.81
N ILE A 356 -10.12 -25.13 -16.71
CA ILE A 356 -10.35 -24.40 -15.46
C ILE A 356 -9.50 -23.13 -15.53
N LYS A 357 -10.15 -21.98 -15.64
CA LYS A 357 -9.51 -20.67 -15.77
C LYS A 357 -9.23 -19.99 -14.45
N HIS A 358 -10.00 -20.34 -13.43
CA HIS A 358 -9.94 -19.70 -12.12
C HIS A 358 -10.52 -20.61 -11.07
N ALA A 359 -9.96 -20.58 -9.86
CA ALA A 359 -10.51 -21.22 -8.69
C ALA A 359 -10.65 -20.19 -7.56
N GLU A 360 -11.82 -20.18 -6.90
CA GLU A 360 -12.06 -19.32 -5.74
C GLU A 360 -12.69 -20.14 -4.60
N LYS A 361 -12.50 -19.67 -3.37
CA LYS A 361 -13.05 -20.33 -2.18
C LYS A 361 -14.15 -19.49 -1.53
N ILE A 362 -15.34 -20.07 -1.37
CA ILE A 362 -16.48 -19.48 -0.69
C ILE A 362 -16.96 -20.45 0.39
N ASN A 363 -16.97 -20.04 1.66
CA ASN A 363 -17.42 -20.87 2.79
C ASN A 363 -16.80 -22.28 2.83
N ASN A 364 -15.48 -22.39 2.62
CA ASN A 364 -14.72 -23.64 2.57
C ASN A 364 -15.03 -24.56 1.35
N VAL A 365 -15.84 -24.11 0.41
CA VAL A 365 -16.10 -24.80 -0.86
C VAL A 365 -15.29 -24.13 -1.96
N VAL A 366 -14.54 -24.91 -2.77
CA VAL A 366 -13.78 -24.38 -3.91
C VAL A 366 -14.63 -24.47 -5.17
N LEU A 367 -14.83 -23.34 -5.82
CA LEU A 367 -15.49 -23.18 -7.11
C LEU A 367 -14.45 -23.16 -8.21
N HIS A 368 -14.59 -24.03 -9.20
CA HIS A 368 -13.68 -24.12 -10.35
C HIS A 368 -14.40 -23.57 -11.58
N HIS A 369 -14.03 -22.36 -12.00
CA HIS A 369 -14.61 -21.68 -13.16
C HIS A 369 -14.12 -22.35 -14.45
N ILE A 370 -15.06 -22.84 -15.25
CA ILE A 370 -14.77 -23.55 -16.49
C ILE A 370 -15.13 -22.74 -17.72
N GLU A 371 -14.41 -22.98 -18.81
CA GLU A 371 -14.76 -22.49 -20.13
C GLU A 371 -15.57 -23.51 -20.88
N GLY A 372 -16.74 -23.09 -21.41
CA GLY A 372 -17.59 -23.91 -22.27
C GLY A 372 -18.84 -24.47 -21.59
N ASP A 373 -19.61 -25.23 -22.36
CA ASP A 373 -20.86 -25.87 -21.90
C ASP A 373 -20.59 -27.35 -21.54
N ILE A 374 -20.88 -27.69 -20.31
CA ILE A 374 -21.00 -29.09 -19.83
C ILE A 374 -22.41 -29.59 -20.11
#